data_91e8e9a5f09655c6f8cb51f07f548485
#
_entry.id   91e8e9a5f09655c6f8cb51f07f548485
#
_cell.length_a   1.000
_cell.length_b   1.000
_cell.length_c   1.000
_cell.angle_alpha   90.00
_cell.angle_beta   90.00
_cell.angle_gamma   90.00
#
_symmetry.space_group_name_H-M   'P 1'
#
loop_
_entity.id
_entity.type
_entity.pdbx_description
1 polymer ?
#
loop_
_entity_poly.entity_id
_entity_poly.type
_entity_poly.pdbx_seq_one_letter_code
_entity_poly.pdbx_strand_id
1 'polypeptide(L)'
;MRLQLIFAAVFGLAVLLFAARAAAQALAKVDTRSGLYQDTDRTTITTANVAARGALTHVGVEARYLVDVITSASVDVISAATGAFHDVRTEIEGGADWHDDDRKLSASYVHSIENDWESHTGNVGFSHDFAHHDVTLKLGGTYVYNDVGRAHDLNFHRKMMVAGGTAGLTFVLSPDDLLDASYTLSYVEGYQASPYRFVYFGGGDVLPFGAPENDPDQRFRNAVTLRYNRHLFSDTALRSHARAYFDSWGVLSATAGTEYAVGVGSFEPALFVRGYAQQRALFYQPTYAQAMTYMTADRELSTFVDVFGGARVTWRRKHVSSVVDDLSLEAKVTGFYFRFLDFPRLPERSGVVGEIAAGVTF
;
A
#
# COMPACT_ATOMS: atom_id res chain seq x y z
N MET A 1 15.19 17.06 15.22
CA MET A 1 16.15 15.93 15.37
C MET A 1 15.85 14.75 14.40
N ARG A 2 14.58 14.27 14.26
CA ARG A 2 14.25 13.12 13.38
C ARG A 2 14.36 13.42 11.88
N LEU A 3 14.00 14.60 11.41
CA LEU A 3 14.13 15.01 10.00
C LEU A 3 15.62 15.09 9.58
N GLN A 4 16.51 15.50 10.47
CA GLN A 4 17.96 15.54 10.23
C GLN A 4 18.57 14.14 10.12
N LEU A 5 18.04 13.14 10.85
CA LEU A 5 18.46 11.74 10.75
C LEU A 5 18.01 11.13 9.41
N ILE A 6 16.81 11.47 8.94
CA ILE A 6 16.31 11.03 7.62
C ILE A 6 17.19 11.62 6.51
N PHE A 7 17.48 12.93 6.55
CA PHE A 7 18.41 13.56 5.60
C PHE A 7 19.82 12.95 5.65
N ALA A 8 20.33 12.63 6.83
CA ALA A 8 21.65 12.01 6.99
C ALA A 8 21.67 10.57 6.45
N ALA A 9 20.61 9.79 6.65
CA ALA A 9 20.47 8.43 6.11
C ALA A 9 20.36 8.45 4.58
N VAL A 10 19.56 9.37 4.01
CA VAL A 10 19.43 9.59 2.55
C VAL A 10 20.78 9.97 1.95
N PHE A 11 21.48 10.91 2.56
CA PHE A 11 22.77 11.38 2.08
C PHE A 11 23.83 10.27 2.19
N GLY A 12 23.86 9.53 3.30
CA GLY A 12 24.78 8.41 3.50
C GLY A 12 24.56 7.27 2.50
N LEU A 13 23.29 6.95 2.21
CA LEU A 13 22.93 5.93 1.23
C LEU A 13 23.27 6.37 -0.21
N ALA A 14 23.02 7.63 -0.55
CA ALA A 14 23.43 8.20 -1.83
C ALA A 14 24.94 8.18 -2.03
N VAL A 15 25.72 8.49 -0.99
CA VAL A 15 27.19 8.44 -1.01
C VAL A 15 27.69 7.01 -1.17
N LEU A 16 27.09 6.02 -0.50
CA LEU A 16 27.46 4.61 -0.63
C LEU A 16 27.20 4.08 -2.05
N LEU A 17 26.06 4.46 -2.66
CA LEU A 17 25.74 4.08 -4.04
C LEU A 17 26.66 4.76 -5.05
N PHE A 18 27.02 6.01 -4.81
CA PHE A 18 27.99 6.72 -5.63
C PHE A 18 29.37 6.05 -5.62
N ALA A 19 29.81 5.60 -4.44
CA ALA A 19 31.06 4.84 -4.28
C ALA A 19 30.98 3.46 -4.95
N ALA A 20 29.84 2.77 -4.88
CA ALA A 20 29.61 1.48 -5.53
C ALA A 20 29.63 1.59 -7.07
N ARG A 21 29.03 2.66 -7.64
CA ARG A 21 29.11 2.90 -9.09
C ARG A 21 30.53 3.16 -9.58
N ALA A 22 31.29 3.97 -8.86
CA ALA A 22 32.68 4.28 -9.21
C ALA A 22 33.57 3.02 -9.25
N ALA A 23 33.21 1.98 -8.47
CA ALA A 23 33.95 0.73 -8.39
C ALA A 23 33.53 -0.35 -9.41
N ALA A 24 32.28 -0.34 -9.94
CA ALA A 24 31.68 -1.51 -10.60
C ALA A 24 31.00 -1.28 -11.95
N GLN A 25 30.98 -0.07 -12.52
CA GLN A 25 30.13 0.26 -13.70
C GLN A 25 28.64 -0.15 -13.52
N ALA A 26 28.16 -0.13 -12.30
CA ALA A 26 26.79 -0.54 -11.97
C ALA A 26 25.81 0.61 -12.19
N LEU A 27 24.62 0.31 -12.73
CA LEU A 27 23.51 1.26 -12.72
C LEU A 27 23.05 1.46 -11.26
N ALA A 28 22.96 2.70 -10.82
CA ALA A 28 22.46 3.02 -9.49
C ALA A 28 21.28 4.00 -9.59
N LYS A 29 20.22 3.75 -8.83
CA LYS A 29 19.04 4.60 -8.75
C LYS A 29 18.70 4.91 -7.30
N VAL A 30 18.35 6.16 -7.02
CA VAL A 30 17.80 6.59 -5.73
C VAL A 30 16.48 7.29 -5.95
N ASP A 31 15.46 6.83 -5.25
CA ASP A 31 14.12 7.42 -5.25
C ASP A 31 13.77 7.90 -3.84
N THR A 32 13.19 9.07 -3.74
CA THR A 32 12.64 9.61 -2.49
C THR A 32 11.17 9.96 -2.70
N ARG A 33 10.35 9.74 -1.67
CA ARG A 33 8.95 10.17 -1.68
C ARG A 33 8.57 10.70 -0.32
N SER A 34 7.82 11.79 -0.30
CA SER A 34 7.19 12.34 0.90
C SER A 34 5.70 12.51 0.65
N GLY A 35 4.90 12.23 1.65
CA GLY A 35 3.44 12.31 1.59
C GLY A 35 2.85 12.98 2.81
N LEU A 36 1.72 13.64 2.62
CA LEU A 36 0.87 14.17 3.68
C LEU A 36 -0.56 13.72 3.41
N TYR A 37 -1.14 13.01 4.37
CA TYR A 37 -2.55 12.63 4.40
C TYR A 37 -3.26 13.43 5.48
N GLN A 38 -4.46 13.95 5.17
CA GLN A 38 -5.36 14.58 6.14
C GLN A 38 -6.80 14.21 5.82
N ASP A 39 -7.61 13.96 6.87
CA ASP A 39 -9.02 13.65 6.71
C ASP A 39 -9.93 14.39 7.71
N THR A 40 -11.24 14.29 7.48
CA THR A 40 -12.28 14.86 8.34
C THR A 40 -12.39 14.19 9.70
N ASP A 41 -11.80 12.99 9.87
CA ASP A 41 -11.75 12.27 11.15
C ASP A 41 -10.56 12.71 12.01
N ARG A 42 -9.91 13.84 11.64
CA ARG A 42 -8.76 14.43 12.33
C ARG A 42 -7.54 13.51 12.37
N THR A 43 -7.38 12.68 11.33
CA THR A 43 -6.17 11.90 11.14
C THR A 43 -5.20 12.66 10.22
N THR A 44 -3.95 12.76 10.63
CA THR A 44 -2.85 13.28 9.82
C THR A 44 -1.74 12.25 9.80
N ILE A 45 -1.25 11.90 8.60
CA ILE A 45 -0.12 11.01 8.43
C ILE A 45 0.92 11.73 7.58
N THR A 46 2.16 11.77 8.05
CA THR A 46 3.30 12.24 7.27
C THR A 46 4.21 11.06 6.98
N THR A 47 4.43 10.80 5.71
CA THR A 47 5.27 9.71 5.22
C THR A 47 6.56 10.26 4.63
N ALA A 48 7.68 9.61 4.91
CA ALA A 48 8.94 9.80 4.20
C ALA A 48 9.52 8.43 3.82
N ASN A 49 9.89 8.29 2.56
CA ASN A 49 10.42 7.05 1.99
C ASN A 49 11.67 7.36 1.18
N VAL A 50 12.66 6.49 1.28
CA VAL A 50 13.88 6.49 0.47
C VAL A 50 14.15 5.08 0.03
N ALA A 51 14.38 4.90 -1.27
CA ALA A 51 14.77 3.64 -1.85
C ALA A 51 16.04 3.81 -2.69
N ALA A 52 16.88 2.81 -2.67
CA ALA A 52 18.11 2.75 -3.45
C ALA A 52 18.20 1.40 -4.14
N ARG A 53 18.57 1.41 -5.41
CA ARG A 53 18.76 0.21 -6.22
C ARG A 53 20.09 0.28 -6.93
N GLY A 54 20.86 -0.81 -6.84
CA GLY A 54 22.03 -1.06 -7.66
C GLY A 54 21.77 -2.25 -8.58
N ALA A 55 22.25 -2.19 -9.84
CA ALA A 55 22.11 -3.29 -10.78
C ALA A 55 23.44 -3.58 -11.46
N LEU A 56 23.87 -4.84 -11.43
CA LEU A 56 24.90 -5.44 -12.24
C LEU A 56 24.25 -6.18 -13.41
N THR A 57 25.04 -6.76 -14.30
CA THR A 57 24.57 -7.40 -15.54
C THR A 57 23.36 -8.34 -15.33
N HIS A 58 23.39 -9.16 -14.28
CA HIS A 58 22.35 -10.17 -14.01
C HIS A 58 21.81 -10.12 -12.59
N VAL A 59 22.26 -9.17 -11.77
CA VAL A 59 21.88 -9.10 -10.35
C VAL A 59 21.50 -7.68 -9.99
N GLY A 60 20.30 -7.50 -9.43
CA GLY A 60 19.87 -6.28 -8.79
C GLY A 60 19.88 -6.43 -7.28
N VAL A 61 20.17 -5.35 -6.57
CA VAL A 61 20.01 -5.24 -5.11
C VAL A 61 19.24 -3.97 -4.81
N GLU A 62 18.38 -4.03 -3.80
CA GLU A 62 17.60 -2.87 -3.37
C GLU A 62 17.54 -2.77 -1.85
N ALA A 63 17.44 -1.54 -1.38
CA ALA A 63 17.19 -1.24 0.02
C ALA A 63 16.18 -0.09 0.09
N ARG A 64 15.25 -0.14 1.04
CA ARG A 64 14.25 0.88 1.28
C ARG A 64 14.13 1.17 2.77
N TYR A 65 13.95 2.43 3.09
CA TYR A 65 13.64 2.90 4.43
C TYR A 65 12.40 3.80 4.38
N LEU A 66 11.43 3.55 5.24
CA LEU A 66 10.18 4.30 5.33
C LEU A 66 9.91 4.68 6.79
N VAL A 67 9.41 5.89 6.98
CA VAL A 67 8.88 6.36 8.27
C VAL A 67 7.52 6.99 8.03
N ASP A 68 6.52 6.54 8.78
CA ASP A 68 5.24 7.22 8.95
C ASP A 68 5.13 7.82 10.34
N VAL A 69 4.70 9.06 10.40
CA VAL A 69 4.31 9.73 11.65
C VAL A 69 2.81 9.92 11.62
N ILE A 70 2.10 9.21 12.48
CA ILE A 70 0.64 9.13 12.52
C ILE A 70 0.16 9.91 13.73
N THR A 71 -0.73 10.87 13.51
CA THR A 71 -1.51 11.55 14.57
C THR A 71 -2.98 11.40 14.24
N SER A 72 -3.76 10.87 15.19
CA SER A 72 -5.19 10.72 14.98
C SER A 72 -5.97 11.12 16.24
N ALA A 73 -7.06 11.81 16.00
CA ALA A 73 -8.07 12.15 17.00
C ALA A 73 -9.46 11.72 16.49
N SER A 74 -9.51 10.71 15.63
CA SER A 74 -10.76 10.15 15.12
C SER A 74 -11.64 9.62 16.26
N VAL A 75 -12.94 9.82 16.16
CA VAL A 75 -13.93 9.30 17.13
C VAL A 75 -13.87 7.78 17.25
N ASP A 76 -13.56 7.07 16.16
CA ASP A 76 -13.34 5.63 16.17
C ASP A 76 -12.16 5.23 17.06
N VAL A 77 -11.12 6.05 17.09
CA VAL A 77 -9.93 5.84 17.92
C VAL A 77 -10.16 6.34 19.35
N ILE A 78 -10.75 7.53 19.51
CA ILE A 78 -11.00 8.13 20.83
C ILE A 78 -12.04 7.34 21.61
N SER A 79 -13.04 6.72 20.96
CA SER A 79 -14.03 5.89 21.65
C SER A 79 -13.44 4.61 22.25
N ALA A 80 -12.28 4.20 21.76
CA ALA A 80 -11.56 3.01 22.21
C ALA A 80 -10.30 3.34 23.03
N ALA A 81 -9.71 4.54 22.82
CA ALA A 81 -8.54 5.03 23.52
C ALA A 81 -8.85 6.33 24.25
N THR A 82 -8.15 6.60 25.33
CA THR A 82 -8.38 7.77 26.23
C THR A 82 -7.85 9.09 25.69
N GLY A 83 -7.70 9.26 24.37
CA GLY A 83 -7.25 10.52 23.77
C GLY A 83 -6.73 10.37 22.32
N ALA A 84 -6.32 11.50 21.74
CA ALA A 84 -5.59 11.50 20.48
C ALA A 84 -4.28 10.71 20.63
N PHE A 85 -4.00 9.82 19.70
CA PHE A 85 -2.77 9.04 19.75
C PHE A 85 -1.73 9.57 18.74
N HIS A 86 -0.48 9.32 19.07
CA HIS A 86 0.66 9.58 18.21
C HIS A 86 1.49 8.32 18.08
N ASP A 87 1.70 7.87 16.88
CA ASP A 87 2.49 6.68 16.58
C ASP A 87 3.53 6.95 15.50
N VAL A 88 4.57 6.15 15.50
CA VAL A 88 5.64 6.21 14.51
C VAL A 88 5.93 4.81 14.02
N ARG A 89 5.63 4.57 12.74
CA ARG A 89 6.02 3.36 12.05
C ARG A 89 7.35 3.55 11.35
N THR A 90 8.24 2.60 11.54
CA THR A 90 9.51 2.52 10.83
C THR A 90 9.57 1.20 10.08
N GLU A 91 9.95 1.24 8.81
CA GLU A 91 10.07 0.06 7.97
C GLU A 91 11.40 0.05 7.23
N ILE A 92 12.06 -1.10 7.22
CA ILE A 92 13.30 -1.35 6.49
C ILE A 92 13.07 -2.56 5.57
N GLU A 93 13.42 -2.41 4.30
CA GLU A 93 13.37 -3.48 3.32
C GLU A 93 14.76 -3.68 2.69
N GLY A 94 15.12 -4.93 2.48
CA GLY A 94 16.26 -5.33 1.67
C GLY A 94 15.85 -6.42 0.69
N GLY A 95 16.31 -6.33 -0.55
CA GLY A 95 15.97 -7.27 -1.59
C GLY A 95 17.08 -7.47 -2.60
N ALA A 96 16.98 -8.59 -3.31
CA ALA A 96 17.84 -8.91 -4.45
C ALA A 96 17.03 -9.59 -5.54
N ASP A 97 17.47 -9.38 -6.78
CA ASP A 97 16.93 -10.09 -7.93
C ASP A 97 18.09 -10.62 -8.81
N TRP A 98 17.83 -11.76 -9.41
CA TRP A 98 18.62 -12.30 -10.48
C TRP A 98 17.75 -12.33 -11.74
N HIS A 99 18.33 -11.99 -12.89
CA HIS A 99 17.65 -12.01 -14.18
C HIS A 99 18.59 -12.41 -15.31
N ASP A 100 18.04 -13.08 -16.28
CA ASP A 100 18.59 -13.28 -17.64
C ASP A 100 17.66 -12.60 -18.66
N ASP A 101 17.79 -12.95 -19.94
CA ASP A 101 16.99 -12.30 -21.00
C ASP A 101 15.49 -12.56 -20.86
N ASP A 102 15.10 -13.75 -20.38
CA ASP A 102 13.68 -14.17 -20.32
C ASP A 102 13.14 -14.34 -18.89
N ARG A 103 14.01 -14.43 -17.87
CA ARG A 103 13.60 -14.82 -16.51
C ARG A 103 14.07 -13.83 -15.48
N LYS A 104 13.25 -13.68 -14.46
CA LYS A 104 13.63 -12.95 -13.27
C LYS A 104 13.20 -13.72 -12.02
N LEU A 105 14.11 -13.85 -11.08
CA LEU A 105 13.86 -14.38 -9.74
C LEU A 105 14.20 -13.28 -8.74
N SER A 106 13.31 -13.03 -7.77
CA SER A 106 13.51 -12.01 -6.74
C SER A 106 13.17 -12.53 -5.36
N ALA A 107 13.85 -11.99 -4.37
CA ALA A 107 13.52 -12.18 -2.95
C ALA A 107 13.72 -10.87 -2.21
N SER A 108 12.82 -10.57 -1.27
CA SER A 108 12.98 -9.44 -0.34
C SER A 108 12.51 -9.79 1.06
N TYR A 109 13.04 -9.06 2.02
CA TYR A 109 12.63 -9.10 3.41
C TYR A 109 12.33 -7.70 3.89
N VAL A 110 11.19 -7.56 4.60
CA VAL A 110 10.72 -6.31 5.18
C VAL A 110 10.57 -6.49 6.68
N HIS A 111 11.10 -5.56 7.45
CA HIS A 111 10.85 -5.44 8.88
C HIS A 111 10.17 -4.10 9.17
N SER A 112 9.01 -4.15 9.81
CA SER A 112 8.23 -2.97 10.21
C SER A 112 8.00 -3.00 11.71
N ILE A 113 8.15 -1.88 12.37
CA ILE A 113 7.95 -1.73 13.80
C ILE A 113 7.18 -0.45 14.12
N GLU A 114 6.19 -0.60 15.00
CA GLU A 114 5.40 0.45 15.65
C GLU A 114 5.47 0.29 17.17
N ASN A 115 4.77 1.11 17.94
CA ASN A 115 4.79 1.01 19.41
C ASN A 115 4.20 -0.31 19.94
N ASP A 116 3.26 -0.89 19.18
CA ASP A 116 2.48 -2.07 19.56
C ASP A 116 2.31 -3.08 18.42
N TRP A 117 3.10 -2.94 17.36
CA TRP A 117 3.07 -3.86 16.23
C TRP A 117 4.47 -4.07 15.65
N GLU A 118 4.87 -5.35 15.55
CA GLU A 118 6.08 -5.74 14.85
C GLU A 118 5.75 -6.72 13.74
N SER A 119 6.32 -6.52 12.56
CA SER A 119 6.03 -7.33 11.37
C SER A 119 7.30 -7.74 10.64
N HIS A 120 7.36 -9.01 10.28
CA HIS A 120 8.41 -9.61 9.45
C HIS A 120 7.78 -10.17 8.18
N THR A 121 8.19 -9.68 7.02
CA THR A 121 7.65 -10.11 5.73
C THR A 121 8.75 -10.65 4.85
N GLY A 122 8.60 -11.87 4.37
CA GLY A 122 9.42 -12.46 3.32
C GLY A 122 8.64 -12.55 2.02
N ASN A 123 9.23 -12.09 0.92
CA ASN A 123 8.65 -12.18 -0.42
C ASN A 123 9.58 -12.93 -1.36
N VAL A 124 8.99 -13.69 -2.28
CA VAL A 124 9.67 -14.30 -3.43
C VAL A 124 8.87 -14.02 -4.70
N GLY A 125 9.57 -13.82 -5.80
CA GLY A 125 8.94 -13.55 -7.10
C GLY A 125 9.66 -14.27 -8.22
N PHE A 126 8.90 -14.71 -9.20
CA PHE A 126 9.40 -15.29 -10.43
C PHE A 126 8.64 -14.71 -11.62
N SER A 127 9.32 -14.33 -12.68
CA SER A 127 8.70 -14.01 -13.95
C SER A 127 9.44 -14.70 -15.09
N HIS A 128 8.69 -15.01 -16.15
CA HIS A 128 9.24 -15.61 -17.37
C HIS A 128 8.49 -15.09 -18.59
N ASP A 129 9.26 -14.65 -19.58
CA ASP A 129 8.77 -14.15 -20.85
C ASP A 129 8.69 -15.28 -21.88
N PHE A 130 7.58 -15.33 -22.58
CA PHE A 130 7.28 -16.28 -23.63
C PHE A 130 6.95 -15.55 -24.94
N ALA A 131 6.90 -16.31 -26.05
CA ALA A 131 6.43 -15.80 -27.33
C ALA A 131 7.15 -14.51 -27.77
N HIS A 132 8.48 -14.48 -27.69
CA HIS A 132 9.31 -13.31 -28.01
C HIS A 132 8.95 -12.06 -27.18
N HIS A 133 8.68 -12.25 -25.88
CA HIS A 133 8.28 -11.25 -24.89
C HIS A 133 6.84 -10.71 -25.04
N ASP A 134 5.99 -11.32 -25.88
CA ASP A 134 4.59 -10.92 -26.00
C ASP A 134 3.73 -11.40 -24.80
N VAL A 135 4.18 -12.42 -24.08
CA VAL A 135 3.50 -12.97 -22.91
C VAL A 135 4.47 -13.12 -21.74
N THR A 136 4.16 -12.49 -20.59
CA THR A 136 4.92 -12.66 -19.36
C THR A 136 4.09 -13.38 -18.30
N LEU A 137 4.57 -14.52 -17.81
CA LEU A 137 4.06 -15.15 -16.59
C LEU A 137 4.72 -14.51 -15.37
N LYS A 138 3.92 -14.22 -14.33
CA LYS A 138 4.38 -13.71 -13.04
C LYS A 138 3.84 -14.58 -11.93
N LEU A 139 4.72 -15.06 -11.05
CA LEU A 139 4.37 -15.79 -9.84
C LEU A 139 4.98 -15.06 -8.64
N GLY A 140 4.23 -14.96 -7.56
CA GLY A 140 4.69 -14.34 -6.33
C GLY A 140 4.25 -15.14 -5.12
N GLY A 141 5.08 -15.16 -4.08
CA GLY A 141 4.77 -15.71 -2.77
C GLY A 141 5.12 -14.70 -1.69
N THR A 142 4.31 -14.61 -0.65
CA THR A 142 4.58 -13.78 0.54
C THR A 142 4.27 -14.55 1.81
N TYR A 143 5.09 -14.34 2.82
CA TYR A 143 4.82 -14.80 4.17
C TYR A 143 5.06 -13.66 5.14
N VAL A 144 4.07 -13.41 6.02
CA VAL A 144 4.13 -12.34 7.02
C VAL A 144 3.91 -12.95 8.39
N TYR A 145 4.77 -12.61 9.33
CA TYR A 145 4.60 -12.88 10.74
C TYR A 145 4.48 -11.56 11.48
N ASN A 146 3.41 -11.43 12.28
CA ASN A 146 3.16 -10.25 13.09
C ASN A 146 3.09 -10.61 14.57
N ASP A 147 3.71 -9.80 15.39
CA ASP A 147 3.48 -9.72 16.84
C ASP A 147 2.64 -8.49 17.13
N VAL A 148 1.45 -8.69 17.71
CA VAL A 148 0.46 -7.64 17.95
C VAL A 148 0.40 -7.37 19.45
N GLY A 149 0.83 -6.19 19.85
CA GLY A 149 0.76 -5.68 21.19
C GLY A 149 -0.46 -4.79 21.43
N ARG A 150 -0.44 -4.12 22.56
CA ARG A 150 -1.35 -3.02 22.90
C ARG A 150 -0.60 -1.97 23.69
N ALA A 151 -0.70 -0.71 23.28
CA ALA A 151 -0.03 0.38 23.98
C ALA A 151 -0.42 0.39 25.48
N HIS A 152 0.57 0.56 26.35
CA HIS A 152 0.43 0.55 27.81
C HIS A 152 -0.02 -0.77 28.45
N ASP A 153 0.00 -1.89 27.72
CA ASP A 153 -0.30 -3.21 28.26
C ASP A 153 0.74 -4.26 27.78
N LEU A 154 1.79 -4.38 28.55
CA LEU A 154 2.90 -5.29 28.26
C LEU A 154 2.53 -6.79 28.33
N ASN A 155 1.33 -7.13 28.84
CA ASN A 155 0.84 -8.50 28.90
C ASN A 155 -0.01 -8.90 27.67
N PHE A 156 -0.37 -7.91 26.83
CA PHE A 156 -1.11 -8.20 25.63
C PHE A 156 -0.16 -8.51 24.49
N HIS A 157 -0.06 -9.80 24.16
CA HIS A 157 0.71 -10.29 23.02
C HIS A 157 -0.15 -11.26 22.22
N ARG A 158 -0.30 -11.03 20.95
CA ARG A 158 -1.04 -11.86 19.99
C ARG A 158 -0.21 -12.03 18.73
N LYS A 159 -0.47 -13.11 18.02
CA LYS A 159 0.22 -13.43 16.78
C LYS A 159 -0.76 -13.44 15.63
N MET A 160 -0.29 -12.98 14.47
CA MET A 160 -1.01 -13.10 13.22
C MET A 160 -0.04 -13.48 12.11
N MET A 161 -0.40 -14.48 11.33
CA MET A 161 0.40 -14.94 10.19
C MET A 161 -0.40 -14.75 8.90
N VAL A 162 0.31 -14.43 7.82
CA VAL A 162 -0.28 -14.35 6.48
C VAL A 162 0.58 -15.16 5.53
N ALA A 163 -0.01 -16.09 4.81
CA ALA A 163 0.61 -16.75 3.67
C ALA A 163 -0.16 -16.38 2.41
N GLY A 164 0.53 -15.86 1.40
CA GLY A 164 -0.09 -15.38 0.18
C GLY A 164 0.62 -15.83 -1.07
N GLY A 165 -0.12 -15.86 -2.18
CA GLY A 165 0.40 -16.14 -3.51
C GLY A 165 -0.32 -15.31 -4.57
N THR A 166 0.41 -14.97 -5.62
CA THR A 166 -0.12 -14.28 -6.80
C THR A 166 0.34 -15.01 -8.05
N ALA A 167 -0.59 -15.20 -8.98
CA ALA A 167 -0.29 -15.64 -10.34
C ALA A 167 -0.85 -14.62 -11.33
N GLY A 168 -0.08 -14.22 -12.32
CA GLY A 168 -0.47 -13.22 -13.30
C GLY A 168 0.11 -13.50 -14.68
N LEU A 169 -0.59 -13.00 -15.69
CA LEU A 169 -0.17 -12.99 -17.07
C LEU A 169 -0.28 -11.57 -17.61
N THR A 170 0.79 -11.15 -18.27
CA THR A 170 0.80 -9.89 -19.03
C THR A 170 0.87 -10.23 -20.50
N PHE A 171 0.04 -9.60 -21.31
CA PHE A 171 -0.05 -9.77 -22.76
C PHE A 171 0.24 -8.44 -23.44
N VAL A 172 1.18 -8.43 -24.37
CA VAL A 172 1.36 -7.37 -25.34
C VAL A 172 0.40 -7.68 -26.51
N LEU A 173 -0.75 -7.03 -26.52
CA LEU A 173 -1.80 -7.30 -27.51
C LEU A 173 -1.50 -6.62 -28.86
N SER A 174 -0.83 -5.47 -28.80
CA SER A 174 -0.36 -4.69 -29.93
C SER A 174 0.76 -3.74 -29.47
N PRO A 175 1.45 -3.01 -30.37
CA PRO A 175 2.41 -1.98 -29.98
C PRO A 175 1.84 -0.91 -29.03
N ASP A 176 0.53 -0.73 -29.04
CA ASP A 176 -0.17 0.30 -28.26
C ASP A 176 -0.96 -0.26 -27.07
N ASP A 177 -1.12 -1.60 -26.97
CA ASP A 177 -2.04 -2.22 -26.01
C ASP A 177 -1.36 -3.27 -25.14
N LEU A 178 -1.46 -3.10 -23.83
CA LEU A 178 -0.98 -4.04 -22.82
C LEU A 178 -2.12 -4.46 -21.90
N LEU A 179 -2.32 -5.76 -21.71
CA LEU A 179 -3.27 -6.34 -20.79
C LEU A 179 -2.53 -7.16 -19.72
N ASP A 180 -2.82 -6.89 -18.44
CA ASP A 180 -2.33 -7.67 -17.31
C ASP A 180 -3.53 -8.24 -16.55
N ALA A 181 -3.54 -9.55 -16.34
CA ALA A 181 -4.54 -10.26 -15.55
C ALA A 181 -3.84 -11.00 -14.41
N SER A 182 -4.32 -10.83 -13.18
CA SER A 182 -3.72 -11.50 -12.03
C SER A 182 -4.77 -11.99 -11.04
N TYR A 183 -4.45 -13.10 -10.38
CA TYR A 183 -5.19 -13.65 -9.26
C TYR A 183 -4.29 -13.69 -8.04
N THR A 184 -4.82 -13.20 -6.90
CA THR A 184 -4.14 -13.22 -5.61
C THR A 184 -4.99 -13.99 -4.62
N LEU A 185 -4.34 -14.91 -3.91
CA LEU A 185 -4.88 -15.67 -2.78
C LEU A 185 -4.06 -15.32 -1.54
N SER A 186 -4.71 -15.10 -0.38
CA SER A 186 -4.00 -15.09 0.89
C SER A 186 -4.82 -15.76 1.99
N TYR A 187 -4.11 -16.48 2.86
CA TYR A 187 -4.63 -17.08 4.08
C TYR A 187 -4.05 -16.32 5.26
N VAL A 188 -4.93 -15.87 6.15
CA VAL A 188 -4.58 -15.19 7.39
C VAL A 188 -5.00 -16.07 8.55
N GLU A 189 -4.12 -16.25 9.53
CA GLU A 189 -4.37 -17.01 10.76
C GLU A 189 -3.88 -16.22 11.97
N GLY A 190 -4.66 -16.24 13.04
CA GLY A 190 -4.37 -15.63 14.32
C GLY A 190 -5.23 -14.39 14.60
N TYR A 191 -4.72 -13.49 15.41
CA TYR A 191 -5.46 -12.34 15.91
C TYR A 191 -5.67 -11.28 14.83
N GLN A 192 -6.91 -10.99 14.45
CA GLN A 192 -7.26 -10.06 13.38
C GLN A 192 -8.10 -8.87 13.84
N ALA A 193 -8.60 -8.88 15.08
CA ALA A 193 -9.33 -7.77 15.66
C ALA A 193 -8.40 -6.62 16.07
N SER A 194 -8.92 -5.40 16.19
CA SER A 194 -8.16 -4.30 16.78
C SER A 194 -8.11 -4.44 18.31
N PRO A 195 -6.92 -4.33 18.95
CA PRO A 195 -6.82 -4.35 20.41
C PRO A 195 -7.46 -3.13 21.09
N TYR A 196 -7.89 -2.14 20.31
CA TYR A 196 -8.43 -0.85 20.79
C TYR A 196 -9.92 -0.68 20.51
N ARG A 197 -10.56 -1.55 19.69
CA ARG A 197 -11.96 -1.41 19.34
C ARG A 197 -12.87 -2.21 20.24
N PHE A 198 -14.05 -1.64 20.44
CA PHE A 198 -15.12 -2.24 21.22
C PHE A 198 -16.41 -2.26 20.40
N VAL A 199 -17.15 -3.34 20.53
CA VAL A 199 -18.55 -3.43 20.13
C VAL A 199 -19.43 -2.92 21.24
N TYR A 200 -20.59 -2.37 20.91
CA TYR A 200 -21.52 -1.80 21.87
C TYR A 200 -22.84 -2.56 21.84
N PHE A 201 -23.42 -2.77 23.04
CA PHE A 201 -24.69 -3.45 23.23
C PHE A 201 -25.80 -2.44 23.54
N GLY A 202 -27.01 -2.74 23.03
CA GLY A 202 -28.20 -1.96 23.27
C GLY A 202 -28.43 -0.86 22.22
N GLY A 203 -29.71 -0.45 22.10
CA GLY A 203 -30.14 0.69 21.28
C GLY A 203 -30.86 1.68 22.19
N GLY A 204 -30.52 2.98 22.09
CA GLY A 204 -31.16 4.06 22.81
C GLY A 204 -30.21 4.90 23.67
N ASP A 205 -30.76 5.79 24.48
CA ASP A 205 -30.04 6.82 25.26
C ASP A 205 -29.27 6.28 26.48
N VAL A 206 -29.16 5.00 26.65
CA VAL A 206 -28.38 4.39 27.74
C VAL A 206 -26.91 4.31 27.31
N LEU A 207 -25.99 4.72 28.22
CA LEU A 207 -24.56 4.57 27.99
C LEU A 207 -24.26 3.13 27.59
N PRO A 208 -23.71 2.89 26.39
CA PRO A 208 -23.55 1.54 25.86
C PRO A 208 -22.54 0.78 26.70
N PHE A 209 -22.92 -0.41 27.14
CA PHE A 209 -21.98 -1.38 27.68
C PHE A 209 -21.17 -1.96 26.50
N GLY A 210 -19.84 -1.95 26.58
CA GLY A 210 -18.95 -2.40 25.52
C GLY A 210 -18.21 -3.69 25.85
N ALA A 211 -17.92 -4.49 24.81
CA ALA A 211 -16.98 -5.60 24.88
C ALA A 211 -15.91 -5.46 23.81
N PRO A 212 -14.69 -6.00 24.00
CA PRO A 212 -13.70 -6.05 22.93
C PRO A 212 -14.25 -6.72 21.67
N GLU A 213 -13.78 -6.29 20.51
CA GLU A 213 -14.06 -6.99 19.25
C GLU A 213 -13.52 -8.43 19.30
N ASN A 214 -14.19 -9.33 18.60
CA ASN A 214 -13.78 -10.71 18.45
C ASN A 214 -14.03 -11.16 17.01
N ASP A 215 -13.01 -11.04 16.17
CA ASP A 215 -13.05 -11.47 14.78
C ASP A 215 -12.70 -12.97 14.67
N PRO A 216 -13.13 -13.67 13.61
CA PRO A 216 -12.62 -15.00 13.33
C PRO A 216 -11.11 -15.00 13.16
N ASP A 217 -10.45 -16.01 13.70
CA ASP A 217 -8.99 -16.18 13.66
C ASP A 217 -8.44 -16.65 12.30
N GLN A 218 -9.34 -16.99 11.36
CA GLN A 218 -8.97 -17.44 10.01
C GLN A 218 -9.71 -16.60 8.95
N ARG A 219 -8.97 -16.26 7.87
CA ARG A 219 -9.52 -15.53 6.74
C ARG A 219 -8.84 -15.94 5.44
N PHE A 220 -9.63 -16.44 4.48
CA PHE A 220 -9.20 -16.64 3.08
C PHE A 220 -9.62 -15.44 2.26
N ARG A 221 -8.66 -14.79 1.62
CA ARG A 221 -8.87 -13.60 0.78
C ARG A 221 -8.53 -13.93 -0.65
N ASN A 222 -9.36 -13.49 -1.59
CA ASN A 222 -9.20 -13.73 -3.00
C ASN A 222 -9.41 -12.43 -3.77
N ALA A 223 -8.60 -12.20 -4.80
CA ALA A 223 -8.79 -11.06 -5.68
C ALA A 223 -8.39 -11.41 -7.12
N VAL A 224 -9.22 -11.00 -8.06
CA VAL A 224 -8.91 -10.96 -9.49
C VAL A 224 -8.70 -9.51 -9.89
N THR A 225 -7.61 -9.21 -10.57
CA THR A 225 -7.29 -7.86 -11.06
C THR A 225 -7.00 -7.90 -12.54
N LEU A 226 -7.60 -6.97 -13.26
CA LEU A 226 -7.31 -6.69 -14.67
C LEU A 226 -6.75 -5.28 -14.78
N ARG A 227 -5.69 -5.09 -15.55
CA ARG A 227 -5.12 -3.80 -15.91
C ARG A 227 -4.99 -3.73 -17.41
N TYR A 228 -5.43 -2.63 -17.99
CA TYR A 228 -5.33 -2.36 -19.40
C TYR A 228 -4.71 -0.99 -19.62
N ASN A 229 -3.59 -0.99 -20.34
CA ASN A 229 -2.88 0.22 -20.71
C ASN A 229 -2.93 0.36 -22.22
N ARG A 230 -3.33 1.54 -22.69
CA ARG A 230 -3.40 1.87 -24.09
C ARG A 230 -2.71 3.20 -24.39
N HIS A 231 -1.81 3.17 -25.36
CA HIS A 231 -1.30 4.35 -26.02
C HIS A 231 -2.34 4.82 -27.05
N LEU A 232 -2.81 6.06 -26.94
CA LEU A 232 -3.93 6.53 -27.77
C LEU A 232 -3.47 7.27 -29.02
N PHE A 233 -2.69 8.31 -28.85
CA PHE A 233 -2.05 9.08 -29.96
C PHE A 233 -0.81 9.76 -29.42
N SER A 234 0.15 10.06 -30.34
CA SER A 234 1.50 10.56 -30.08
C SER A 234 1.89 10.62 -28.63
N ASP A 235 1.80 11.08 -27.67
CA ASP A 235 2.31 11.02 -26.31
C ASP A 235 1.19 10.87 -25.25
N THR A 236 0.09 10.20 -25.59
CA THR A 236 -1.08 10.07 -24.69
C THR A 236 -1.32 8.64 -24.28
N ALA A 237 -1.49 8.38 -22.99
CA ALA A 237 -1.75 7.06 -22.44
C ALA A 237 -3.02 7.02 -21.57
N LEU A 238 -3.81 5.97 -21.76
CA LEU A 238 -4.93 5.61 -20.89
C LEU A 238 -4.52 4.35 -20.10
N ARG A 239 -4.61 4.42 -18.77
CA ARG A 239 -4.31 3.32 -17.85
C ARG A 239 -5.55 3.00 -17.05
N SER A 240 -6.16 1.85 -17.26
CA SER A 240 -7.39 1.45 -16.60
C SER A 240 -7.19 0.18 -15.79
N HIS A 241 -7.93 0.02 -14.72
CA HIS A 241 -7.92 -1.22 -13.93
C HIS A 241 -9.30 -1.52 -13.36
N ALA A 242 -9.55 -2.82 -13.16
CA ALA A 242 -10.68 -3.33 -12.43
C ALA A 242 -10.22 -4.44 -11.48
N ARG A 243 -10.82 -4.53 -10.29
CA ARG A 243 -10.54 -5.57 -9.32
C ARG A 243 -11.84 -6.04 -8.68
N ALA A 244 -12.01 -7.36 -8.61
CA ALA A 244 -13.02 -8.02 -7.81
C ALA A 244 -12.33 -8.70 -6.62
N TYR A 245 -12.92 -8.60 -5.43
CA TYR A 245 -12.43 -9.21 -4.20
C TYR A 245 -13.54 -9.94 -3.48
N PHE A 246 -13.23 -11.07 -2.89
CA PHE A 246 -14.12 -11.83 -2.00
C PHE A 246 -13.32 -12.60 -0.96
N ASP A 247 -13.93 -12.82 0.21
CA ASP A 247 -13.27 -13.54 1.30
C ASP A 247 -14.22 -14.42 2.13
N SER A 248 -13.63 -15.22 3.02
CA SER A 248 -14.38 -16.11 3.90
C SER A 248 -15.17 -15.40 5.01
N TRP A 249 -14.95 -14.10 5.22
CA TRP A 249 -15.75 -13.27 6.12
C TRP A 249 -17.02 -12.73 5.46
N GLY A 250 -17.20 -13.04 4.16
CA GLY A 250 -18.34 -12.63 3.36
C GLY A 250 -18.21 -11.23 2.77
N VAL A 251 -17.03 -10.60 2.88
CA VAL A 251 -16.78 -9.33 2.21
C VAL A 251 -16.67 -9.58 0.70
N LEU A 252 -17.49 -8.88 -0.05
CA LEU A 252 -17.43 -8.80 -1.51
C LEU A 252 -17.20 -7.35 -1.90
N SER A 253 -16.20 -7.09 -2.74
CA SER A 253 -15.95 -5.74 -3.21
C SER A 253 -15.47 -5.65 -4.65
N ALA A 254 -15.70 -4.49 -5.25
CA ALA A 254 -15.26 -4.14 -6.58
C ALA A 254 -14.57 -2.78 -6.60
N THR A 255 -13.49 -2.69 -7.36
CA THR A 255 -12.76 -1.44 -7.64
C THR A 255 -12.67 -1.25 -9.15
N ALA A 256 -12.84 -0.03 -9.63
CA ALA A 256 -12.50 0.35 -10.99
C ALA A 256 -11.86 1.74 -11.00
N GLY A 257 -10.89 1.95 -11.86
CA GLY A 257 -10.22 3.24 -11.98
C GLY A 257 -9.56 3.42 -13.34
N THR A 258 -9.30 4.67 -13.66
CA THR A 258 -8.61 5.07 -14.89
C THR A 258 -7.75 6.30 -14.65
N GLU A 259 -6.64 6.35 -15.37
CA GLU A 259 -5.73 7.50 -15.45
C GLU A 259 -5.53 7.85 -16.92
N TYR A 260 -5.64 9.14 -17.24
CA TYR A 260 -5.32 9.71 -18.54
C TYR A 260 -4.09 10.60 -18.40
N ALA A 261 -3.03 10.27 -19.11
CA ALA A 261 -1.75 10.96 -19.06
C ALA A 261 -1.37 11.50 -20.45
N VAL A 262 -0.77 12.69 -20.49
CA VAL A 262 -0.34 13.35 -21.72
C VAL A 262 1.13 13.78 -21.58
N GLY A 263 1.99 13.37 -22.51
CA GLY A 263 3.37 13.86 -22.61
C GLY A 263 3.41 15.23 -23.25
N VAL A 264 4.04 16.21 -22.59
CA VAL A 264 4.27 17.56 -23.13
C VAL A 264 5.73 17.95 -22.89
N GLY A 265 6.58 17.63 -23.85
CA GLY A 265 8.03 17.83 -23.72
C GLY A 265 8.60 17.00 -22.57
N SER A 266 9.16 17.65 -21.55
CA SER A 266 9.68 16.98 -20.35
C SER A 266 8.62 16.74 -19.26
N PHE A 267 7.39 17.14 -19.47
CA PHE A 267 6.30 17.01 -18.49
C PHE A 267 5.29 15.94 -18.92
N GLU A 268 4.77 15.21 -17.95
CA GLU A 268 3.64 14.26 -18.09
C GLU A 268 2.57 14.62 -17.06
N PRO A 269 1.66 15.55 -17.36
CA PRO A 269 0.45 15.71 -16.56
C PRO A 269 -0.50 14.53 -16.75
N ALA A 270 -1.19 14.16 -15.68
CA ALA A 270 -2.20 13.11 -15.68
C ALA A 270 -3.36 13.45 -14.74
N LEU A 271 -4.55 13.00 -15.11
CA LEU A 271 -5.75 13.01 -14.28
C LEU A 271 -6.20 11.57 -14.03
N PHE A 272 -6.67 11.29 -12.83
CA PHE A 272 -7.14 9.95 -12.49
C PHE A 272 -8.39 9.99 -11.62
N VAL A 273 -9.16 8.90 -11.72
CA VAL A 273 -10.33 8.62 -10.88
C VAL A 273 -10.38 7.13 -10.55
N ARG A 274 -10.83 6.79 -9.34
CA ARG A 274 -11.08 5.43 -8.87
C ARG A 274 -12.36 5.40 -8.06
N GLY A 275 -13.21 4.41 -8.28
CA GLY A 275 -14.36 4.09 -7.45
C GLY A 275 -14.20 2.72 -6.80
N TYR A 276 -14.80 2.56 -5.64
CA TYR A 276 -14.84 1.32 -4.87
C TYR A 276 -16.21 1.13 -4.23
N ALA A 277 -16.66 -0.12 -4.14
CA ALA A 277 -17.85 -0.51 -3.40
C ALA A 277 -17.60 -1.83 -2.67
N GLN A 278 -18.12 -1.95 -1.45
CA GLN A 278 -17.97 -3.12 -0.59
C GLN A 278 -19.27 -3.49 0.10
N GLN A 279 -19.54 -4.78 0.20
CA GLN A 279 -20.51 -5.37 1.11
C GLN A 279 -19.81 -5.69 2.44
N ARG A 280 -20.53 -5.51 3.56
CA ARG A 280 -20.02 -5.75 4.91
C ARG A 280 -19.65 -7.21 5.17
N ALA A 281 -18.82 -7.43 6.19
CA ALA A 281 -18.56 -8.76 6.74
C ALA A 281 -19.83 -9.35 7.40
N LEU A 282 -19.95 -10.67 7.38
CA LEU A 282 -21.13 -11.41 7.88
C LEU A 282 -21.42 -11.15 9.36
N PHE A 283 -20.38 -10.95 10.16
CA PHE A 283 -20.47 -10.74 11.61
C PHE A 283 -20.37 -9.24 12.00
N TYR A 284 -20.33 -8.32 11.04
CA TYR A 284 -20.34 -6.90 11.30
C TYR A 284 -21.74 -6.41 11.70
N GLN A 285 -21.82 -5.63 12.78
CA GLN A 285 -22.99 -4.85 13.16
C GLN A 285 -22.56 -3.53 13.81
N PRO A 286 -23.26 -2.40 13.54
CA PRO A 286 -22.94 -1.12 14.17
C PRO A 286 -23.21 -1.11 15.69
N THR A 287 -24.16 -1.97 16.13
CA THR A 287 -24.50 -2.24 17.52
C THR A 287 -25.09 -3.64 17.63
N TYR A 288 -24.93 -4.29 18.79
CA TYR A 288 -25.38 -5.67 19.04
C TYR A 288 -26.51 -5.69 20.07
N ALA A 289 -27.54 -6.48 19.84
CA ALA A 289 -28.59 -6.72 20.81
C ALA A 289 -28.12 -7.64 21.98
N GLN A 290 -27.21 -8.57 21.66
CA GLN A 290 -26.62 -9.54 22.58
C GLN A 290 -25.24 -9.97 22.13
N ALA A 291 -24.45 -10.55 23.02
CA ALA A 291 -23.15 -11.09 22.69
C ALA A 291 -23.26 -12.25 21.67
N MET A 292 -22.38 -12.24 20.69
CA MET A 292 -22.24 -13.27 19.66
C MET A 292 -20.81 -13.80 19.68
N THR A 293 -20.58 -14.96 19.05
CA THR A 293 -19.26 -15.57 18.98
C THR A 293 -18.25 -14.65 18.29
N TYR A 294 -18.64 -14.06 17.15
CA TYR A 294 -17.84 -13.07 16.44
C TYR A 294 -18.58 -11.76 16.37
N MET A 295 -17.87 -10.68 16.65
CA MET A 295 -18.45 -9.34 16.72
C MET A 295 -17.41 -8.31 16.33
N THR A 296 -17.75 -7.43 15.39
CA THR A 296 -16.95 -6.25 15.05
C THR A 296 -17.84 -5.04 14.76
N ALA A 297 -17.40 -3.88 15.18
CA ALA A 297 -17.94 -2.59 14.79
C ALA A 297 -16.94 -1.79 13.95
N ASP A 298 -15.95 -2.48 13.36
CA ASP A 298 -14.99 -1.85 12.45
C ASP A 298 -15.68 -1.33 11.20
N ARG A 299 -15.70 -0.02 11.01
CA ARG A 299 -16.32 0.61 9.84
C ARG A 299 -15.69 0.16 8.52
N GLU A 300 -14.41 -0.25 8.52
CA GLU A 300 -13.74 -0.79 7.34
C GLU A 300 -14.25 -2.19 6.95
N LEU A 301 -15.01 -2.86 7.84
CA LEU A 301 -15.75 -4.10 7.58
C LEU A 301 -17.25 -3.85 7.33
N SER A 302 -17.70 -2.60 7.32
CA SER A 302 -19.05 -2.18 7.01
C SER A 302 -19.34 -2.16 5.51
N THR A 303 -20.59 -1.89 5.12
CA THR A 303 -20.93 -1.59 3.74
C THR A 303 -20.60 -0.15 3.42
N PHE A 304 -19.78 0.08 2.41
CA PHE A 304 -19.43 1.44 2.00
C PHE A 304 -19.08 1.55 0.51
N VAL A 305 -19.08 2.78 0.03
CA VAL A 305 -18.55 3.17 -1.26
C VAL A 305 -17.53 4.27 -1.09
N ASP A 306 -16.54 4.32 -1.95
CA ASP A 306 -15.60 5.44 -2.00
C ASP A 306 -15.31 5.90 -3.43
N VAL A 307 -14.84 7.14 -3.53
CA VAL A 307 -14.29 7.71 -4.75
C VAL A 307 -13.01 8.45 -4.42
N PHE A 308 -12.01 8.25 -5.27
CA PHE A 308 -10.75 8.99 -5.28
C PHE A 308 -10.58 9.65 -6.63
N GLY A 309 -10.08 10.87 -6.65
CA GLY A 309 -9.74 11.56 -7.87
C GLY A 309 -8.65 12.59 -7.65
N GLY A 310 -7.85 12.84 -8.68
CA GLY A 310 -6.74 13.76 -8.53
C GLY A 310 -5.96 14.01 -9.80
N ALA A 311 -4.86 14.73 -9.61
CA ALA A 311 -3.93 15.08 -10.67
C ALA A 311 -2.49 14.73 -10.26
N ARG A 312 -1.69 14.38 -11.23
CA ARG A 312 -0.26 14.10 -11.11
C ARG A 312 0.48 14.86 -12.23
N VAL A 313 1.62 15.39 -11.90
CA VAL A 313 2.57 15.94 -12.88
C VAL A 313 3.92 15.31 -12.61
N THR A 314 4.50 14.69 -13.63
CA THR A 314 5.87 14.18 -13.59
C THR A 314 6.72 14.99 -14.56
N TRP A 315 7.84 15.51 -14.09
CA TRP A 315 8.87 16.11 -14.92
C TRP A 315 10.07 15.15 -14.99
N ARG A 316 10.61 14.96 -16.20
CA ARG A 316 11.78 14.09 -16.44
C ARG A 316 12.80 14.80 -17.32
N ARG A 317 14.07 14.61 -16.97
CA ARG A 317 15.19 15.08 -17.77
C ARG A 317 16.22 13.96 -17.88
N LYS A 318 16.51 13.56 -19.12
CA LYS A 318 17.55 12.58 -19.45
C LYS A 318 18.88 13.26 -19.70
N HIS A 319 19.97 12.52 -19.47
CA HIS A 319 21.36 12.95 -19.71
C HIS A 319 21.68 14.32 -19.08
N VAL A 320 21.44 14.42 -17.76
CA VAL A 320 21.61 15.66 -17.00
C VAL A 320 23.08 16.06 -16.92
N SER A 321 23.98 15.10 -16.72
CA SER A 321 25.43 15.28 -16.65
C SER A 321 26.16 14.00 -16.97
N SER A 322 27.50 14.03 -16.93
CA SER A 322 28.33 12.82 -17.08
C SER A 322 28.19 11.81 -15.94
N VAL A 323 27.56 12.20 -14.85
CA VAL A 323 27.37 11.38 -13.64
C VAL A 323 25.91 11.02 -13.42
N VAL A 324 24.98 11.91 -13.76
CA VAL A 324 23.54 11.75 -13.60
C VAL A 324 22.92 11.51 -14.96
N ASP A 325 22.42 10.31 -15.19
CA ASP A 325 21.75 9.94 -16.43
C ASP A 325 20.34 10.51 -16.47
N ASP A 326 19.51 10.22 -15.47
CA ASP A 326 18.13 10.67 -15.44
C ASP A 326 17.78 11.35 -14.11
N LEU A 327 16.99 12.42 -14.21
CA LEU A 327 16.37 13.09 -13.06
C LEU A 327 14.85 13.14 -13.29
N SER A 328 14.08 12.76 -12.25
CA SER A 328 12.62 12.87 -12.26
C SER A 328 12.12 13.59 -11.02
N LEU A 329 11.08 14.39 -11.18
CA LEU A 329 10.32 15.01 -10.10
C LEU A 329 8.84 14.74 -10.35
N GLU A 330 8.11 14.37 -9.31
CA GLU A 330 6.67 14.12 -9.37
C GLU A 330 5.97 14.87 -8.24
N ALA A 331 4.84 15.48 -8.57
CA ALA A 331 3.89 16.02 -7.61
C ALA A 331 2.51 15.43 -7.91
N LYS A 332 1.81 14.99 -6.86
CA LYS A 332 0.49 14.38 -6.96
C LYS A 332 -0.41 14.89 -5.85
N VAL A 333 -1.66 15.19 -6.19
CA VAL A 333 -2.71 15.53 -5.23
C VAL A 333 -3.92 14.63 -5.49
N THR A 334 -4.44 14.04 -4.43
CA THR A 334 -5.60 13.14 -4.45
C THR A 334 -6.63 13.62 -3.45
N GLY A 335 -7.85 13.91 -3.89
CA GLY A 335 -9.01 14.05 -3.02
C GLY A 335 -9.75 12.71 -2.90
N PHE A 336 -10.38 12.45 -1.77
CA PHE A 336 -11.18 11.26 -1.59
C PHE A 336 -12.45 11.54 -0.76
N TYR A 337 -13.45 10.68 -0.98
CA TYR A 337 -14.69 10.68 -0.23
C TYR A 337 -15.17 9.24 -0.01
N PHE A 338 -15.54 8.91 1.24
CA PHE A 338 -16.16 7.67 1.66
C PHE A 338 -17.58 7.92 2.14
N ARG A 339 -18.50 7.03 1.78
CA ARG A 339 -19.84 6.95 2.32
C ARG A 339 -20.06 5.57 2.93
N PHE A 340 -20.14 5.52 4.28
CA PHE A 340 -20.45 4.32 5.04
C PHE A 340 -21.97 4.19 5.18
N LEU A 341 -22.55 3.13 4.60
CA LEU A 341 -24.01 3.01 4.47
C LEU A 341 -24.66 2.44 5.73
N ASP A 342 -23.91 1.71 6.53
CA ASP A 342 -24.38 1.05 7.75
C ASP A 342 -23.50 1.35 8.98
N PHE A 343 -22.74 2.45 8.96
CA PHE A 343 -21.97 2.97 10.12
C PHE A 343 -22.48 4.37 10.51
N PRO A 344 -23.55 4.48 11.33
CA PRO A 344 -24.22 5.76 11.60
C PRO A 344 -23.41 6.77 12.42
N ARG A 345 -22.38 6.33 13.15
CA ARG A 345 -21.55 7.21 14.01
C ARG A 345 -20.69 8.18 13.20
N LEU A 346 -20.11 7.69 12.11
CA LEU A 346 -19.28 8.44 11.18
C LEU A 346 -19.65 8.01 9.75
N PRO A 347 -20.78 8.48 9.21
CA PRO A 347 -21.32 7.99 7.94
C PRO A 347 -20.48 8.43 6.73
N GLU A 348 -19.60 9.40 6.91
CA GLU A 348 -18.79 9.98 5.84
C GLU A 348 -17.37 10.25 6.30
N ARG A 349 -16.42 10.14 5.39
CA ARG A 349 -15.03 10.59 5.56
C ARG A 349 -14.55 11.18 4.25
N SER A 350 -13.96 12.35 4.30
CA SER A 350 -13.28 12.94 3.16
C SER A 350 -11.90 13.45 3.54
N GLY A 351 -11.03 13.60 2.58
CA GLY A 351 -9.70 14.09 2.85
C GLY A 351 -8.89 14.32 1.59
N VAL A 352 -7.63 14.63 1.82
CA VAL A 352 -6.67 14.92 0.78
C VAL A 352 -5.34 14.22 1.07
N VAL A 353 -4.68 13.77 0.01
CA VAL A 353 -3.31 13.27 0.03
C VAL A 353 -2.47 14.10 -0.93
N GLY A 354 -1.40 14.69 -0.44
CA GLY A 354 -0.37 15.35 -1.23
C GLY A 354 0.91 14.50 -1.23
N GLU A 355 1.51 14.29 -2.38
CA GLU A 355 2.75 13.52 -2.54
C GLU A 355 3.75 14.27 -3.40
N ILE A 356 5.02 14.21 -3.03
CA ILE A 356 6.16 14.69 -3.83
C ILE A 356 7.18 13.55 -3.89
N ALA A 357 7.69 13.27 -5.09
CA ALA A 357 8.75 12.29 -5.28
C ALA A 357 9.87 12.86 -6.16
N ALA A 358 11.09 12.38 -5.91
CA ALA A 358 12.26 12.67 -6.75
C ALA A 358 13.02 11.36 -6.99
N GLY A 359 13.47 11.16 -8.22
CA GLY A 359 14.29 10.02 -8.63
C GLY A 359 15.53 10.48 -9.38
N VAL A 360 16.66 9.86 -9.06
CA VAL A 360 17.94 10.09 -9.72
C VAL A 360 18.53 8.76 -10.16
N THR A 361 18.89 8.65 -11.43
CA THR A 361 19.63 7.51 -11.98
C THR A 361 21.04 7.97 -12.35
N PHE A 362 22.01 7.17 -11.95
CA PHE A 362 23.43 7.45 -12.18
C PHE A 362 24.00 6.52 -13.24
#